data_8afbe1d8b8096b1f52d7785795213466
#
_entry.id   8afbe1d8b8096b1f52d7785795213466
#
_cell.length_a   1.000
_cell.length_b   1.000
_cell.length_c   1.000
_cell.angle_alpha   90.00
_cell.angle_beta   90.00
_cell.angle_gamma   90.00
#
_symmetry.space_group_name_H-M   'P 1'
#
loop_
_entity.id
_entity.type
_entity.pdbx_description
1 polymer ?
#
loop_
_entity_poly.entity_id
_entity_poly.type
_entity_poly.pdbx_seq_one_letter_code
_entity_poly.pdbx_strand_id
1 'polypeptide(L)'
;PPEGLQRWGWRVWCVGDDIAWLRVGKDGRLWAVNPENGFFGVAPGTSMKSNPNALISTHKDTIFTNVALDLSDNTVWWEGLNKTPPARAIDWRGRPWTPQSPEKAAHPNSRFTAPARNCPCLSPEFDNPEGVPISAIIFGGRRAKTAPLVYQSFNWQHGVFVGSIMASETTAAATGQVGVVRRDPMAMLPFCGYHMGDYWQHRLDMGKKIPHPPKIFNVNWFRTDDEGHFAWPGFGDNMRVLQWIISRADDEIGAAETALGYEPNTHDIDMEGLEMSMYDMRRLLSVDRDLWLQECSDARAYYEKIGKVPEELYEELDALEMRLNRGYKRK
;
A
#
# COMPACT_ATOMS: atom_id res chain seq x y z
N PRO A 1 -0.65 -10.58 -12.37
CA PRO A 1 -0.04 -11.70 -11.64
C PRO A 1 1.14 -12.27 -12.42
N PRO A 2 2.12 -12.93 -11.76
CA PRO A 2 3.19 -13.65 -12.41
C PRO A 2 2.63 -14.67 -13.41
N GLU A 3 3.39 -15.02 -14.44
CA GLU A 3 2.95 -15.93 -15.50
C GLU A 3 2.43 -17.26 -14.92
N GLY A 4 3.12 -17.81 -13.91
CA GLY A 4 2.70 -19.02 -13.20
C GLY A 4 1.33 -18.90 -12.54
N LEU A 5 0.96 -17.75 -11.98
CA LEU A 5 -0.34 -17.52 -11.34
C LEU A 5 -1.44 -17.16 -12.33
N GLN A 6 -1.13 -16.63 -13.51
CA GLN A 6 -2.11 -16.36 -14.56
C GLN A 6 -2.80 -17.65 -15.05
N ARG A 7 -2.06 -18.74 -15.14
CA ARG A 7 -2.61 -20.08 -15.49
C ARG A 7 -3.68 -20.58 -14.50
N TRP A 8 -3.71 -20.08 -13.27
CA TRP A 8 -4.69 -20.44 -12.24
C TRP A 8 -5.98 -19.62 -12.33
N GLY A 9 -6.12 -18.75 -13.35
CA GLY A 9 -7.31 -17.96 -13.61
C GLY A 9 -7.40 -16.65 -12.81
N TRP A 10 -6.39 -16.28 -12.04
CA TRP A 10 -6.40 -15.03 -11.29
C TRP A 10 -6.42 -13.81 -12.22
N ARG A 11 -7.32 -12.88 -11.91
CA ARG A 11 -7.46 -11.60 -12.61
C ARG A 11 -7.47 -10.46 -11.61
N VAL A 12 -6.96 -9.31 -12.01
CA VAL A 12 -7.01 -8.07 -11.22
C VAL A 12 -7.84 -7.06 -12.00
N TRP A 13 -8.86 -6.54 -11.36
CA TRP A 13 -9.69 -5.46 -11.87
C TRP A 13 -9.49 -4.22 -11.03
N CYS A 14 -9.42 -3.04 -11.68
CA CYS A 14 -9.28 -1.76 -11.02
C CYS A 14 -10.62 -1.02 -11.03
N VAL A 15 -11.05 -0.53 -9.88
CA VAL A 15 -12.26 0.31 -9.73
C VAL A 15 -11.88 1.77 -9.50
N GLY A 16 -10.72 2.03 -8.93
CA GLY A 16 -10.18 3.36 -8.64
C GLY A 16 -8.78 3.25 -8.08
N ASP A 17 -8.11 4.37 -7.81
CA ASP A 17 -6.73 4.39 -7.32
C ASP A 17 -6.51 5.24 -6.05
N ASP A 18 -7.47 6.08 -5.67
CA ASP A 18 -7.29 7.00 -4.54
C ASP A 18 -8.52 7.02 -3.62
N ILE A 19 -9.59 7.71 -3.99
CA ILE A 19 -10.75 7.93 -3.13
C ILE A 19 -11.75 6.79 -3.26
N ALA A 20 -12.26 6.30 -2.13
CA ALA A 20 -13.40 5.40 -2.07
C ALA A 20 -14.43 5.91 -1.07
N TRP A 21 -15.68 6.04 -1.49
CA TRP A 21 -16.81 6.30 -0.60
C TRP A 21 -17.34 4.98 -0.08
N LEU A 22 -17.32 4.82 1.24
CA LEU A 22 -17.75 3.59 1.90
C LEU A 22 -19.14 3.75 2.50
N ARG A 23 -19.99 2.73 2.31
CA ARG A 23 -21.33 2.66 2.91
C ARG A 23 -21.67 1.23 3.34
N VAL A 24 -22.57 1.10 4.29
CA VAL A 24 -23.14 -0.21 4.64
C VAL A 24 -24.24 -0.56 3.63
N GLY A 25 -24.09 -1.69 2.96
CA GLY A 25 -25.07 -2.20 2.02
C GLY A 25 -26.25 -2.87 2.73
N LYS A 26 -27.31 -3.15 1.97
CA LYS A 26 -28.52 -3.85 2.47
C LYS A 26 -28.23 -5.29 2.94
N ASP A 27 -27.16 -5.86 2.45
CA ASP A 27 -26.65 -7.18 2.81
C ASP A 27 -25.81 -7.18 4.12
N GLY A 28 -25.67 -6.02 4.75
CA GLY A 28 -24.87 -5.85 5.98
C GLY A 28 -23.35 -5.83 5.76
N ARG A 29 -22.87 -5.82 4.52
CA ARG A 29 -21.48 -5.70 4.14
C ARG A 29 -21.09 -4.24 3.93
N LEU A 30 -19.80 -3.94 3.97
CA LEU A 30 -19.26 -2.67 3.53
C LEU A 30 -19.12 -2.66 2.01
N TRP A 31 -19.59 -1.57 1.38
CA TRP A 31 -19.52 -1.35 -0.07
C TRP A 31 -18.72 -0.09 -0.37
N ALA A 32 -18.00 -0.08 -1.48
CA ALA A 32 -17.19 1.05 -1.92
C ALA A 32 -17.62 1.53 -3.30
N VAL A 33 -17.72 2.86 -3.45
CA VAL A 33 -17.95 3.55 -4.72
C VAL A 33 -16.75 4.44 -5.00
N ASN A 34 -16.19 4.36 -6.20
CA ASN A 34 -15.19 5.32 -6.67
C ASN A 34 -15.89 6.59 -7.18
N PRO A 35 -15.59 7.79 -6.61
CA PRO A 35 -16.16 9.06 -7.09
C PRO A 35 -15.38 9.71 -8.24
N GLU A 36 -14.24 9.13 -8.65
CA GLU A 36 -13.31 9.73 -9.60
C GLU A 36 -13.45 9.14 -10.99
N ASN A 37 -13.20 9.96 -12.02
CA ASN A 37 -13.28 9.54 -13.43
C ASN A 37 -11.92 9.11 -14.01
N GLY A 38 -10.84 9.19 -13.26
CA GLY A 38 -9.50 8.94 -13.74
C GLY A 38 -8.55 8.45 -12.67
N PHE A 39 -7.31 8.25 -13.09
CA PHE A 39 -6.18 7.88 -12.24
C PHE A 39 -5.19 9.02 -12.13
N PHE A 40 -4.58 9.16 -10.97
CA PHE A 40 -3.54 10.14 -10.68
C PHE A 40 -2.25 9.44 -10.26
N GLY A 41 -1.29 9.36 -11.17
CA GLY A 41 -0.07 8.59 -10.96
C GLY A 41 1.20 9.42 -10.86
N VAL A 42 2.26 8.82 -10.32
CA VAL A 42 3.63 9.34 -10.32
C VAL A 42 4.30 8.95 -11.64
N ALA A 43 4.89 9.91 -12.36
CA ALA A 43 5.55 9.64 -13.62
C ALA A 43 6.95 9.00 -13.45
N PRO A 44 7.88 9.51 -12.61
CA PRO A 44 9.24 8.96 -12.51
C PRO A 44 9.23 7.48 -12.14
N GLY A 45 9.98 6.68 -12.90
CA GLY A 45 10.08 5.24 -12.73
C GLY A 45 8.93 4.42 -13.33
N THR A 46 7.83 5.05 -13.73
CA THR A 46 6.72 4.38 -14.43
C THR A 46 7.16 4.05 -15.87
N SER A 47 7.08 2.76 -16.19
CA SER A 47 7.53 2.22 -17.48
C SER A 47 6.74 0.96 -17.84
N MET A 48 6.92 0.47 -19.07
CA MET A 48 6.36 -0.83 -19.49
C MET A 48 6.88 -1.99 -18.65
N LYS A 49 8.06 -1.86 -18.04
CA LYS A 49 8.64 -2.90 -17.19
C LYS A 49 8.05 -2.88 -15.77
N SER A 50 7.89 -1.69 -15.18
CA SER A 50 7.46 -1.54 -13.78
C SER A 50 5.94 -1.52 -13.63
N ASN A 51 5.24 -0.73 -14.45
CA ASN A 51 3.81 -0.45 -14.33
C ASN A 51 3.14 -0.39 -15.72
N PRO A 52 3.06 -1.50 -16.47
CA PRO A 52 2.58 -1.49 -17.86
C PRO A 52 1.16 -0.95 -17.99
N ASN A 53 0.23 -1.35 -17.13
CA ASN A 53 -1.16 -0.88 -17.21
C ASN A 53 -1.28 0.63 -16.93
N ALA A 54 -0.50 1.16 -15.98
CA ALA A 54 -0.46 2.59 -15.72
C ALA A 54 0.05 3.37 -16.95
N LEU A 55 1.15 2.89 -17.57
CA LEU A 55 1.69 3.54 -18.75
C LEU A 55 0.73 3.44 -19.97
N ILE A 56 0.10 2.29 -20.19
CA ILE A 56 -0.90 2.12 -21.24
C ILE A 56 -2.08 3.09 -21.02
N SER A 57 -2.49 3.32 -19.78
CA SER A 57 -3.58 4.24 -19.46
C SER A 57 -3.28 5.69 -19.90
N THR A 58 -2.00 6.06 -20.05
CA THR A 58 -1.60 7.42 -20.41
C THR A 58 -1.56 7.67 -21.93
N HIS A 59 -1.95 6.71 -22.77
CA HIS A 59 -1.75 6.79 -24.23
C HIS A 59 -2.56 7.89 -24.94
N LYS A 60 -3.65 8.39 -24.32
CA LYS A 60 -4.47 9.49 -24.83
C LYS A 60 -5.20 10.22 -23.72
N ASP A 61 -5.68 11.41 -24.03
CA ASP A 61 -6.53 12.24 -23.15
C ASP A 61 -5.93 12.41 -21.74
N THR A 62 -4.61 12.49 -21.66
CA THR A 62 -3.85 12.51 -20.41
C THR A 62 -3.22 13.88 -20.18
N ILE A 63 -3.29 14.36 -18.95
CA ILE A 63 -2.60 15.56 -18.51
C ILE A 63 -1.34 15.14 -17.77
N PHE A 64 -0.21 15.72 -18.15
CA PHE A 64 1.08 15.55 -17.50
C PHE A 64 1.52 16.83 -16.82
N THR A 65 2.11 16.72 -15.64
CA THR A 65 2.66 17.87 -14.90
C THR A 65 4.13 17.64 -14.56
N ASN A 66 4.95 18.68 -14.79
CA ASN A 66 6.37 18.69 -14.43
C ASN A 66 7.20 17.56 -15.06
N VAL A 67 6.79 17.05 -16.20
CA VAL A 67 7.56 16.13 -17.06
C VAL A 67 8.41 16.92 -18.06
N ALA A 68 9.32 16.25 -18.74
CA ALA A 68 10.07 16.84 -19.85
C ALA A 68 9.32 16.68 -21.18
N LEU A 69 9.63 17.54 -22.14
CA LEU A 69 9.19 17.45 -23.54
C LEU A 69 10.37 16.96 -24.40
N ASP A 70 10.23 15.78 -25.01
CA ASP A 70 11.16 15.29 -26.01
C ASP A 70 10.98 16.09 -27.31
N LEU A 71 12.06 16.72 -27.81
CA LEU A 71 12.03 17.56 -29.03
C LEU A 71 12.11 16.77 -30.32
N SER A 72 12.31 15.45 -30.25
CA SER A 72 12.41 14.62 -31.46
C SER A 72 11.04 14.25 -32.02
N ASP A 73 10.05 14.08 -31.16
CA ASP A 73 8.70 13.62 -31.53
C ASP A 73 7.56 14.41 -30.84
N ASN A 74 7.91 15.41 -30.03
CA ASN A 74 6.99 16.21 -29.21
C ASN A 74 6.18 15.38 -28.20
N THR A 75 6.73 14.29 -27.69
CA THR A 75 6.14 13.50 -26.63
C THR A 75 6.68 13.88 -25.25
N VAL A 76 6.03 13.40 -24.20
CA VAL A 76 6.48 13.58 -22.83
C VAL A 76 7.54 12.54 -22.47
N TRP A 77 8.48 12.96 -21.62
CA TRP A 77 9.52 12.06 -21.11
C TRP A 77 9.79 12.31 -19.62
N TRP A 78 10.20 11.26 -18.91
CA TRP A 78 10.66 11.29 -17.52
C TRP A 78 11.68 10.19 -17.25
N GLU A 79 12.47 10.35 -16.22
CA GLU A 79 13.48 9.38 -15.82
C GLU A 79 12.85 8.03 -15.47
N GLY A 80 13.32 6.98 -16.13
CA GLY A 80 12.83 5.60 -15.96
C GLY A 80 11.70 5.20 -16.90
N LEU A 81 11.19 6.10 -17.77
CA LEU A 81 10.21 5.75 -18.81
C LEU A 81 10.76 4.67 -19.75
N ASN A 82 11.98 4.85 -20.21
CA ASN A 82 12.71 3.93 -21.06
C ASN A 82 14.22 3.97 -20.77
N LYS A 83 14.98 3.07 -21.41
CA LYS A 83 16.44 2.98 -21.21
C LYS A 83 17.24 4.09 -21.90
N THR A 84 16.68 4.68 -22.95
CA THR A 84 17.39 5.67 -23.78
C THR A 84 16.73 7.03 -23.58
N PRO A 85 17.42 7.97 -22.91
CA PRO A 85 16.89 9.31 -22.77
C PRO A 85 16.88 10.03 -24.12
N PRO A 86 16.01 11.06 -24.31
CA PRO A 86 16.00 11.89 -25.49
C PRO A 86 17.33 12.60 -25.64
N ALA A 87 17.82 12.74 -26.90
CA ALA A 87 19.04 13.46 -27.18
C ALA A 87 18.93 14.97 -26.85
N ARG A 88 17.72 15.52 -26.97
CA ARG A 88 17.37 16.90 -26.64
C ARG A 88 15.95 16.97 -26.13
N ALA A 89 15.75 17.65 -25.02
CA ALA A 89 14.44 17.87 -24.41
C ALA A 89 14.33 19.30 -23.86
N ILE A 90 13.12 19.69 -23.51
CA ILE A 90 12.85 20.82 -22.61
C ILE A 90 12.54 20.22 -21.24
N ASP A 91 13.27 20.65 -20.20
CA ASP A 91 13.05 20.18 -18.84
C ASP A 91 11.74 20.73 -18.26
N TRP A 92 11.33 20.20 -17.10
CA TRP A 92 10.11 20.61 -16.41
C TRP A 92 10.06 22.12 -16.02
N ARG A 93 11.20 22.81 -16.07
CA ARG A 93 11.31 24.26 -15.84
C ARG A 93 11.29 25.08 -17.12
N GLY A 94 11.14 24.43 -18.29
CA GLY A 94 11.14 25.10 -19.59
C GLY A 94 12.53 25.38 -20.14
N ARG A 95 13.61 24.74 -19.65
CA ARG A 95 15.00 24.96 -20.09
C ARG A 95 15.45 23.84 -21.01
N PRO A 96 16.37 24.16 -21.99
CA PRO A 96 17.00 23.10 -22.78
C PRO A 96 17.70 22.06 -21.90
N TRP A 97 17.50 20.80 -22.20
CA TRP A 97 18.06 19.66 -21.51
C TRP A 97 18.65 18.63 -22.47
N THR A 98 19.73 17.99 -22.05
CA THR A 98 20.36 16.84 -22.69
C THR A 98 20.78 15.81 -21.65
N PRO A 99 21.12 14.56 -22.03
CA PRO A 99 21.63 13.56 -21.10
C PRO A 99 22.87 13.95 -20.28
N GLN A 100 23.61 14.97 -20.74
CA GLN A 100 24.78 15.51 -20.06
C GLN A 100 24.43 16.64 -19.07
N SER A 101 23.18 17.06 -19.02
CA SER A 101 22.72 18.10 -18.09
C SER A 101 22.88 17.61 -16.63
N PRO A 102 23.29 18.46 -15.69
CA PRO A 102 23.53 18.05 -14.30
C PRO A 102 22.24 17.77 -13.53
N GLU A 103 21.13 18.33 -13.96
CA GLU A 103 19.82 18.19 -13.33
C GLU A 103 18.93 17.20 -14.13
N LYS A 104 17.97 16.62 -13.46
CA LYS A 104 16.96 15.75 -14.09
C LYS A 104 16.05 16.55 -15.00
N ALA A 105 15.58 15.90 -16.07
CA ALA A 105 14.66 16.50 -17.04
C ALA A 105 13.25 16.65 -16.46
N ALA A 106 12.77 15.67 -15.71
CA ALA A 106 11.49 15.72 -15.02
C ALA A 106 11.66 16.02 -13.52
N HIS A 107 10.66 16.65 -12.91
CA HIS A 107 10.64 16.82 -11.46
C HIS A 107 10.48 15.45 -10.75
N PRO A 108 11.14 15.20 -9.61
CA PRO A 108 11.01 13.93 -8.89
C PRO A 108 9.57 13.58 -8.47
N ASN A 109 8.69 14.58 -8.36
CA ASN A 109 7.26 14.43 -8.09
C ASN A 109 6.41 14.84 -9.29
N SER A 110 6.88 14.61 -10.53
CA SER A 110 6.07 14.78 -11.72
C SER A 110 4.93 13.77 -11.76
N ARG A 111 3.79 14.18 -12.32
CA ARG A 111 2.54 13.43 -12.26
C ARG A 111 1.87 13.31 -13.62
N PHE A 112 0.94 12.36 -13.70
CA PHE A 112 -0.03 12.29 -14.79
C PHE A 112 -1.43 12.07 -14.24
N THR A 113 -2.43 12.54 -14.99
CA THR A 113 -3.85 12.25 -14.76
C THR A 113 -4.42 11.67 -16.06
N ALA A 114 -4.88 10.45 -16.02
CA ALA A 114 -5.41 9.71 -17.16
C ALA A 114 -6.86 9.27 -16.93
N PRO A 115 -7.72 9.26 -17.97
CA PRO A 115 -9.07 8.70 -17.83
C PRO A 115 -9.01 7.22 -17.41
N ALA A 116 -9.82 6.83 -16.44
CA ALA A 116 -9.89 5.43 -15.98
C ALA A 116 -10.25 4.46 -17.10
N ARG A 117 -11.04 4.92 -18.08
CA ARG A 117 -11.45 4.13 -19.26
C ARG A 117 -10.31 3.76 -20.21
N ASN A 118 -9.15 4.38 -20.07
CA ASN A 118 -7.95 3.98 -20.79
C ASN A 118 -7.26 2.76 -20.17
N CYS A 119 -7.62 2.39 -18.93
CA CYS A 119 -6.97 1.31 -18.21
C CYS A 119 -7.39 -0.07 -18.75
N PRO A 120 -6.43 -0.93 -19.17
CA PRO A 120 -6.76 -2.25 -19.72
C PRO A 120 -7.45 -3.20 -18.74
N CYS A 121 -7.30 -2.97 -17.44
CA CYS A 121 -7.91 -3.78 -16.38
C CYS A 121 -9.01 -3.02 -15.62
N LEU A 122 -9.66 -2.03 -16.25
CA LEU A 122 -10.81 -1.37 -15.64
C LEU A 122 -11.92 -2.38 -15.38
N SER A 123 -12.48 -2.33 -14.17
CA SER A 123 -13.59 -3.21 -13.78
C SER A 123 -14.86 -2.92 -14.58
N PRO A 124 -15.62 -3.95 -14.98
CA PRO A 124 -17.00 -3.76 -15.48
C PRO A 124 -17.91 -3.03 -14.49
N GLU A 125 -17.61 -3.14 -13.19
CA GLU A 125 -18.37 -2.51 -12.11
C GLU A 125 -17.97 -1.04 -11.83
N PHE A 126 -17.07 -0.47 -12.64
CA PHE A 126 -16.57 0.91 -12.45
C PHE A 126 -17.71 1.94 -12.39
N ASP A 127 -18.72 1.80 -13.23
CA ASP A 127 -19.88 2.70 -13.29
C ASP A 127 -21.07 2.23 -12.42
N ASN A 128 -20.92 1.15 -11.64
CA ASN A 128 -22.00 0.64 -10.82
C ASN A 128 -22.30 1.64 -9.67
N PRO A 129 -23.48 2.26 -9.62
CA PRO A 129 -23.82 3.24 -8.58
C PRO A 129 -23.92 2.62 -7.19
N GLU A 130 -24.13 1.30 -7.09
CA GLU A 130 -24.08 0.56 -5.84
C GLU A 130 -22.64 0.30 -5.39
N GLY A 131 -21.66 0.42 -6.29
CA GLY A 131 -20.26 0.13 -6.04
C GLY A 131 -19.93 -1.36 -6.03
N VAL A 132 -18.92 -1.73 -5.25
CA VAL A 132 -18.45 -3.11 -5.08
C VAL A 132 -18.37 -3.47 -3.60
N PRO A 133 -18.67 -4.73 -3.22
CA PRO A 133 -18.55 -5.16 -1.83
C PRO A 133 -17.08 -5.29 -1.44
N ILE A 134 -16.77 -4.96 -0.19
CA ILE A 134 -15.42 -5.04 0.37
C ILE A 134 -15.29 -6.28 1.24
N SER A 135 -14.36 -7.17 0.90
CA SER A 135 -14.04 -8.37 1.69
C SER A 135 -12.79 -8.17 2.56
N ALA A 136 -11.87 -7.31 2.12
CA ALA A 136 -10.64 -7.00 2.84
C ALA A 136 -10.29 -5.52 2.75
N ILE A 137 -9.74 -4.97 3.84
CA ILE A 137 -9.06 -3.68 3.88
C ILE A 137 -7.59 -3.98 4.11
N ILE A 138 -6.70 -3.43 3.28
CA ILE A 138 -5.28 -3.70 3.35
C ILE A 138 -4.54 -2.39 3.61
N PHE A 139 -3.96 -2.25 4.78
CA PHE A 139 -3.03 -1.18 5.09
C PHE A 139 -1.61 -1.57 4.70
N GLY A 140 -0.76 -0.61 4.42
CA GLY A 140 0.64 -0.87 4.12
C GLY A 140 1.50 0.38 4.18
N GLY A 141 2.74 0.20 4.62
CA GLY A 141 3.73 1.25 4.66
C GLY A 141 5.13 0.67 4.42
N ARG A 142 6.09 1.54 4.05
CA ARG A 142 7.49 1.12 3.88
C ARG A 142 8.17 1.01 5.23
N ARG A 143 8.54 -0.20 5.64
CA ARG A 143 9.30 -0.46 6.85
C ARG A 143 10.41 -1.46 6.55
N ALA A 144 11.66 -1.01 6.59
CA ALA A 144 12.82 -1.85 6.28
C ALA A 144 13.00 -3.00 7.28
N LYS A 145 12.64 -2.82 8.54
CA LYS A 145 12.97 -3.76 9.62
C LYS A 145 11.76 -4.26 10.43
N THR A 146 10.77 -3.44 10.71
CA THR A 146 9.80 -3.68 11.78
C THR A 146 8.64 -4.56 11.35
N ALA A 147 7.86 -4.14 10.35
CA ALA A 147 6.62 -4.84 9.98
C ALA A 147 6.91 -6.13 9.20
N PRO A 148 6.22 -7.25 9.51
CA PRO A 148 6.29 -8.47 8.71
C PRO A 148 5.66 -8.28 7.32
N LEU A 149 5.88 -9.25 6.43
CA LEU A 149 5.34 -9.24 5.06
C LEU A 149 3.82 -9.03 5.02
N VAL A 150 3.10 -9.73 5.89
CA VAL A 150 1.65 -9.62 6.02
C VAL A 150 1.18 -10.12 7.38
N TYR A 151 0.15 -9.47 7.93
CA TYR A 151 -0.64 -10.00 9.03
C TYR A 151 -2.08 -9.48 8.97
N GLN A 152 -3.01 -10.24 9.53
CA GLN A 152 -4.42 -9.90 9.68
C GLN A 152 -4.68 -9.41 11.10
N SER A 153 -5.50 -8.38 11.28
CA SER A 153 -5.97 -7.95 12.59
C SER A 153 -6.87 -8.99 13.26
N PHE A 154 -6.92 -9.01 14.59
CA PHE A 154 -7.77 -9.94 15.34
C PHE A 154 -9.26 -9.69 15.12
N ASN A 155 -9.64 -8.42 15.00
CA ASN A 155 -11.00 -7.96 14.80
C ASN A 155 -11.02 -6.56 14.21
N TRP A 156 -12.19 -5.95 14.06
CA TRP A 156 -12.35 -4.62 13.50
C TRP A 156 -11.65 -3.53 14.34
N GLN A 157 -11.85 -3.52 15.67
CA GLN A 157 -11.22 -2.54 16.58
C GLN A 157 -9.69 -2.61 16.48
N HIS A 158 -9.14 -3.82 16.56
CA HIS A 158 -7.71 -4.04 16.35
C HIS A 158 -7.25 -3.60 14.95
N GLY A 159 -8.08 -3.77 13.92
CA GLY A 159 -7.80 -3.28 12.56
C GLY A 159 -7.74 -1.76 12.46
N VAL A 160 -8.62 -1.05 13.17
CA VAL A 160 -8.56 0.42 13.29
C VAL A 160 -7.28 0.84 14.00
N PHE A 161 -6.88 0.14 15.06
CA PHE A 161 -5.60 0.36 15.75
C PHE A 161 -4.41 0.16 14.81
N VAL A 162 -4.36 -0.96 14.07
CA VAL A 162 -3.29 -1.24 13.08
C VAL A 162 -3.16 -0.09 12.07
N GLY A 163 -4.27 0.41 11.54
CA GLY A 163 -4.28 1.55 10.64
C GLY A 163 -3.84 2.86 11.31
N SER A 164 -4.20 3.08 12.57
CA SER A 164 -3.91 4.32 13.30
C SER A 164 -2.44 4.50 13.62
N ILE A 165 -1.71 3.41 13.87
CA ILE A 165 -0.26 3.44 14.16
C ILE A 165 0.61 3.29 12.91
N MET A 166 0.01 3.23 11.72
CA MET A 166 0.80 3.13 10.48
C MET A 166 1.91 4.16 10.41
N ALA A 167 3.05 3.70 9.93
CA ALA A 167 4.20 4.53 9.66
C ALA A 167 4.89 4.08 8.37
N SER A 168 5.47 5.02 7.66
CA SER A 168 6.20 4.75 6.42
C SER A 168 7.52 5.51 6.40
N GLU A 169 8.55 4.87 5.91
CA GLU A 169 9.86 5.51 5.70
C GLU A 169 9.81 6.42 4.48
N THR A 170 10.43 7.59 4.59
CA THR A 170 10.49 8.57 3.51
C THR A 170 11.33 8.06 2.33
N THR A 171 10.94 8.46 1.12
CA THR A 171 11.64 8.14 -0.14
C THR A 171 12.30 9.37 -0.73
N ALA A 172 13.08 9.17 -1.81
CA ALA A 172 13.70 10.26 -2.57
C ALA A 172 12.67 11.23 -3.20
N ALA A 173 11.40 10.84 -3.34
CA ALA A 173 10.32 11.72 -3.83
C ALA A 173 9.81 12.70 -2.75
N ALA A 174 10.08 12.43 -1.47
CA ALA A 174 9.73 13.31 -0.37
C ALA A 174 10.82 14.38 -0.15
N THR A 175 10.41 15.52 0.38
CA THR A 175 11.37 16.53 0.87
C THR A 175 11.94 16.08 2.20
N GLY A 176 13.29 16.03 2.34
CA GLY A 176 13.96 15.63 3.57
C GLY A 176 14.88 14.41 3.41
N GLN A 177 15.28 13.82 4.54
CA GLN A 177 16.12 12.62 4.55
C GLN A 177 15.34 11.37 4.13
N VAL A 178 15.95 10.53 3.31
CA VAL A 178 15.44 9.20 2.94
C VAL A 178 15.55 8.25 4.14
N GLY A 179 14.56 7.37 4.32
CA GLY A 179 14.56 6.35 5.37
C GLY A 179 14.11 6.84 6.75
N VAL A 180 13.65 8.07 6.88
CA VAL A 180 13.07 8.58 8.14
C VAL A 180 11.64 8.05 8.30
N VAL A 181 11.37 7.43 9.43
CA VAL A 181 10.02 6.93 9.77
C VAL A 181 9.09 8.10 10.05
N ARG A 182 7.99 8.17 9.30
CA ARG A 182 6.93 9.16 9.47
C ARG A 182 5.62 8.46 9.77
N ARG A 183 4.92 8.90 10.83
CA ARG A 183 3.54 8.47 11.09
C ARG A 183 2.63 8.97 9.98
N ASP A 184 1.85 8.07 9.44
CA ASP A 184 0.88 8.34 8.37
C ASP A 184 -0.34 7.41 8.55
N PRO A 185 -1.16 7.69 9.57
CA PRO A 185 -2.28 6.83 9.93
C PRO A 185 -3.20 6.60 8.74
N MET A 186 -3.45 5.33 8.45
CA MET A 186 -4.30 4.86 7.34
C MET A 186 -3.90 5.43 5.96
N ALA A 187 -2.65 5.94 5.82
CA ALA A 187 -2.16 6.69 4.66
C ALA A 187 -3.02 7.91 4.30
N MET A 188 -3.69 8.52 5.29
CA MET A 188 -4.71 9.56 5.08
C MET A 188 -4.37 10.90 5.70
N LEU A 189 -3.27 11.02 6.45
CA LEU A 189 -3.00 12.23 7.24
C LEU A 189 -3.07 13.54 6.43
N PRO A 190 -2.49 13.63 5.20
CA PRO A 190 -2.57 14.84 4.39
C PRO A 190 -3.98 15.14 3.83
N PHE A 191 -4.87 14.15 3.83
CA PHE A 191 -6.19 14.22 3.20
C PHE A 191 -7.34 14.32 4.19
N CYS A 192 -7.08 14.10 5.49
CA CYS A 192 -8.09 14.22 6.53
C CYS A 192 -8.29 15.71 6.89
N GLY A 193 -9.40 16.30 6.49
CA GLY A 193 -9.72 17.71 6.66
C GLY A 193 -10.20 18.09 8.06
N TYR A 194 -10.20 17.16 9.02
CA TYR A 194 -10.58 17.36 10.41
C TYR A 194 -9.66 16.54 11.33
N HIS A 195 -9.91 16.52 12.62
CA HIS A 195 -9.02 15.84 13.56
C HIS A 195 -9.02 14.32 13.34
N MET A 196 -7.83 13.71 13.21
CA MET A 196 -7.69 12.29 12.90
C MET A 196 -8.32 11.39 13.98
N GLY A 197 -8.31 11.80 15.25
CA GLY A 197 -8.98 11.08 16.34
C GLY A 197 -10.49 10.95 16.13
N ASP A 198 -11.14 12.00 15.58
CA ASP A 198 -12.56 11.96 15.26
C ASP A 198 -12.82 10.96 14.09
N TYR A 199 -11.90 10.84 13.13
CA TYR A 199 -11.97 9.84 12.07
C TYR A 199 -11.81 8.42 12.61
N TRP A 200 -10.87 8.19 13.54
CA TRP A 200 -10.71 6.90 14.19
C TRP A 200 -11.93 6.51 15.00
N GLN A 201 -12.52 7.46 15.76
CA GLN A 201 -13.75 7.20 16.49
C GLN A 201 -14.89 6.82 15.54
N HIS A 202 -15.04 7.52 14.43
CA HIS A 202 -16.00 7.16 13.40
C HIS A 202 -15.78 5.72 12.88
N ARG A 203 -14.52 5.32 12.63
CA ARG A 203 -14.19 3.96 12.21
C ARG A 203 -14.55 2.91 13.26
N LEU A 204 -14.27 3.18 14.54
CA LEU A 204 -14.66 2.32 15.66
C LEU A 204 -16.19 2.18 15.75
N ASP A 205 -16.90 3.28 15.64
CA ASP A 205 -18.36 3.29 15.69
C ASP A 205 -19.00 2.60 14.49
N MET A 206 -18.38 2.66 13.31
CA MET A 206 -18.82 1.92 12.14
C MET A 206 -18.71 0.41 12.34
N GLY A 207 -17.70 -0.09 13.05
CA GLY A 207 -17.58 -1.50 13.40
C GLY A 207 -18.78 -2.04 14.16
N LYS A 208 -19.45 -1.20 14.96
CA LYS A 208 -20.67 -1.54 15.68
C LYS A 208 -21.92 -1.57 14.78
N LYS A 209 -21.83 -0.98 13.58
CA LYS A 209 -22.95 -0.83 12.63
C LYS A 209 -22.84 -1.74 11.41
N ILE A 210 -21.72 -2.40 11.19
CA ILE A 210 -21.48 -3.29 10.07
C ILE A 210 -21.67 -4.74 10.54
N PRO A 211 -22.78 -5.43 10.18
CA PRO A 211 -23.00 -6.81 10.62
C PRO A 211 -21.94 -7.79 10.12
N HIS A 212 -21.43 -7.56 8.91
CA HIS A 212 -20.43 -8.39 8.24
C HIS A 212 -19.22 -7.52 7.81
N PRO A 213 -18.37 -7.10 8.79
CA PRO A 213 -17.23 -6.23 8.50
C PRO A 213 -16.18 -6.97 7.68
N PRO A 214 -15.50 -6.29 6.74
CA PRO A 214 -14.35 -6.86 6.06
C PRO A 214 -13.21 -7.14 7.06
N LYS A 215 -12.37 -8.12 6.74
CA LYS A 215 -11.15 -8.36 7.50
C LYS A 215 -10.12 -7.29 7.18
N ILE A 216 -9.29 -6.94 8.14
CA ILE A 216 -8.27 -5.89 8.00
C ILE A 216 -6.89 -6.51 8.08
N PHE A 217 -6.03 -6.15 7.13
CA PHE A 217 -4.68 -6.67 6.97
C PHE A 217 -3.67 -5.53 6.96
N ASN A 218 -2.42 -5.84 7.28
CA ASN A 218 -1.28 -5.00 7.02
C ASN A 218 -0.28 -5.76 6.15
N VAL A 219 0.31 -5.07 5.17
CA VAL A 219 1.34 -5.61 4.29
C VAL A 219 2.58 -4.73 4.29
N ASN A 220 3.76 -5.33 4.11
CA ASN A 220 5.02 -4.60 3.96
C ASN A 220 5.88 -5.25 2.88
N TRP A 221 5.89 -4.66 1.70
CA TRP A 221 6.69 -5.10 0.55
C TRP A 221 8.17 -4.72 0.61
N PHE A 222 8.59 -3.96 1.63
CA PHE A 222 9.84 -3.20 1.64
C PHE A 222 10.81 -3.63 2.73
N ARG A 223 10.60 -4.78 3.34
CA ARG A 223 11.54 -5.34 4.30
C ARG A 223 12.86 -5.64 3.62
N THR A 224 13.98 -5.29 4.27
CA THR A 224 15.32 -5.49 3.72
C THR A 224 16.06 -6.62 4.43
N ASP A 225 16.99 -7.23 3.72
CA ASP A 225 18.04 -8.11 4.27
C ASP A 225 19.12 -7.31 5.03
N ASP A 226 20.19 -7.99 5.41
CA ASP A 226 21.28 -7.37 6.17
C ASP A 226 22.19 -6.49 5.29
N GLU A 227 22.16 -6.69 3.97
CA GLU A 227 22.85 -5.87 2.97
C GLU A 227 22.01 -4.67 2.50
N GLY A 228 20.74 -4.58 2.93
CA GLY A 228 19.83 -3.48 2.57
C GLY A 228 19.07 -3.69 1.25
N HIS A 229 19.13 -4.89 0.65
CA HIS A 229 18.32 -5.24 -0.51
C HIS A 229 16.91 -5.63 -0.06
N PHE A 230 15.92 -5.41 -0.93
CA PHE A 230 14.55 -5.85 -0.64
C PHE A 230 14.49 -7.38 -0.56
N ALA A 231 14.02 -7.87 0.58
CA ALA A 231 13.88 -9.30 0.85
C ALA A 231 12.66 -9.92 0.14
N TRP A 232 11.69 -9.10 -0.28
CA TRP A 232 10.54 -9.53 -1.07
C TRP A 232 10.64 -8.98 -2.50
N PRO A 233 10.42 -9.79 -3.55
CA PRO A 233 10.57 -9.34 -4.94
C PRO A 233 9.55 -8.28 -5.37
N GLY A 234 8.37 -8.26 -4.75
CA GLY A 234 7.35 -7.26 -5.05
C GLY A 234 6.65 -7.47 -6.39
N PHE A 235 6.04 -6.41 -6.91
CA PHE A 235 5.33 -6.39 -8.21
C PHE A 235 4.32 -7.55 -8.35
N GLY A 236 4.46 -8.36 -9.40
CA GLY A 236 3.57 -9.48 -9.66
C GLY A 236 3.53 -10.53 -8.54
N ASP A 237 4.62 -10.71 -7.81
CA ASP A 237 4.69 -11.66 -6.70
C ASP A 237 3.87 -11.23 -5.48
N ASN A 238 3.47 -9.96 -5.38
CA ASN A 238 2.50 -9.51 -4.38
C ASN A 238 1.17 -10.28 -4.49
N MET A 239 0.83 -10.81 -5.66
CA MET A 239 -0.36 -11.63 -5.84
C MET A 239 -0.36 -12.90 -4.97
N ARG A 240 0.79 -13.45 -4.62
CA ARG A 240 0.93 -14.60 -3.71
C ARG A 240 0.43 -14.28 -2.30
N VAL A 241 0.72 -13.07 -1.83
CA VAL A 241 0.23 -12.56 -0.54
C VAL A 241 -1.25 -12.21 -0.63
N LEU A 242 -1.69 -11.60 -1.74
CA LEU A 242 -3.11 -11.29 -1.97
C LEU A 242 -3.95 -12.58 -2.03
N GLN A 243 -3.42 -13.67 -2.58
CA GLN A 243 -4.09 -14.98 -2.58
C GLN A 243 -4.34 -15.46 -1.14
N TRP A 244 -3.33 -15.40 -0.27
CA TRP A 244 -3.53 -15.72 1.15
C TRP A 244 -4.58 -14.80 1.80
N ILE A 245 -4.54 -13.50 1.53
CA ILE A 245 -5.52 -12.53 2.06
C ILE A 245 -6.94 -12.91 1.61
N ILE A 246 -7.13 -13.28 0.34
CA ILE A 246 -8.43 -13.72 -0.20
C ILE A 246 -8.91 -14.98 0.51
N SER A 247 -8.07 -16.01 0.61
CA SER A 247 -8.43 -17.25 1.31
C SER A 247 -8.73 -17.02 2.81
N ARG A 248 -8.07 -16.04 3.45
CA ARG A 248 -8.41 -15.60 4.79
C ARG A 248 -9.76 -14.87 4.84
N ALA A 249 -10.04 -14.01 3.84
CA ALA A 249 -11.31 -13.30 3.76
C ALA A 249 -12.50 -14.24 3.60
N ASP A 250 -12.30 -15.33 2.86
CA ASP A 250 -13.30 -16.36 2.59
C ASP A 250 -13.34 -17.49 3.65
N ASP A 251 -12.54 -17.39 4.72
CA ASP A 251 -12.41 -18.39 5.79
C ASP A 251 -11.96 -19.79 5.32
N GLU A 252 -11.22 -19.85 4.20
CA GLU A 252 -10.74 -21.10 3.59
C GLU A 252 -9.44 -21.63 4.20
N ILE A 253 -8.65 -20.75 4.84
CA ILE A 253 -7.33 -21.11 5.39
C ILE A 253 -7.18 -20.62 6.84
N GLY A 254 -6.47 -21.41 7.65
CA GLY A 254 -6.06 -21.04 9.00
C GLY A 254 -4.95 -20.00 9.02
N ALA A 255 -4.49 -19.62 10.20
CA ALA A 255 -3.36 -18.71 10.38
C ALA A 255 -2.67 -18.95 11.71
N ALA A 256 -1.40 -18.58 11.82
CA ALA A 256 -0.66 -18.57 13.07
C ALA A 256 -0.97 -17.28 13.84
N GLU A 257 -1.28 -17.40 15.11
CA GLU A 257 -1.46 -16.24 15.98
C GLU A 257 -0.11 -15.72 16.45
N THR A 258 0.08 -14.41 16.38
CA THR A 258 1.29 -13.71 16.82
C THR A 258 0.94 -12.53 17.72
N ALA A 259 1.92 -11.82 18.23
CA ALA A 259 1.66 -10.61 19.01
C ALA A 259 0.95 -9.51 18.21
N LEU A 260 1.12 -9.49 16.88
CA LEU A 260 0.59 -8.48 15.99
C LEU A 260 -0.78 -8.80 15.40
N GLY A 261 -1.16 -10.06 15.39
CA GLY A 261 -2.35 -10.56 14.72
C GLY A 261 -2.16 -11.96 14.17
N TYR A 262 -2.93 -12.31 13.16
CA TYR A 262 -2.83 -13.59 12.46
C TYR A 262 -1.88 -13.50 11.28
N GLU A 263 -0.90 -14.37 11.21
CA GLU A 263 0.07 -14.45 10.09
C GLU A 263 -0.10 -15.77 9.32
N PRO A 264 0.34 -15.80 8.04
CA PRO A 264 0.42 -17.07 7.31
C PRO A 264 1.41 -18.01 7.99
N ASN A 265 1.12 -19.32 7.98
CA ASN A 265 2.18 -20.28 8.16
C ASN A 265 3.16 -20.19 6.98
N THR A 266 4.40 -20.61 7.18
CA THR A 266 5.44 -20.47 6.14
C THR A 266 5.11 -21.19 4.83
N HIS A 267 4.19 -22.14 4.84
CA HIS A 267 3.75 -22.90 3.66
C HIS A 267 2.49 -22.33 2.99
N ASP A 268 1.85 -21.34 3.59
CA ASP A 268 0.59 -20.78 3.10
C ASP A 268 0.81 -19.76 1.97
N ILE A 269 2.03 -19.25 1.84
CA ILE A 269 2.45 -18.41 0.71
C ILE A 269 3.10 -19.30 -0.33
N ASP A 270 2.52 -19.34 -1.53
CA ASP A 270 3.10 -20.09 -2.65
C ASP A 270 4.47 -19.53 -3.03
N MET A 271 5.50 -20.39 -2.99
CA MET A 271 6.88 -20.03 -3.29
C MET A 271 7.38 -20.64 -4.61
N GLU A 272 6.52 -21.34 -5.35
CA GLU A 272 6.93 -21.95 -6.63
C GLU A 272 7.46 -20.88 -7.61
N GLY A 273 8.67 -21.07 -8.10
CA GLY A 273 9.33 -20.14 -9.03
C GLY A 273 9.92 -18.88 -8.38
N LEU A 274 9.90 -18.76 -7.03
CA LEU A 274 10.66 -17.73 -6.32
C LEU A 274 12.08 -18.21 -6.01
N GLU A 275 13.06 -17.36 -6.25
CA GLU A 275 14.45 -17.57 -5.78
C GLU A 275 14.56 -17.17 -4.30
N MET A 276 13.81 -17.86 -3.46
CA MET A 276 13.71 -17.57 -2.03
C MET A 276 13.63 -18.88 -1.23
N SER A 277 14.34 -18.95 -0.12
CA SER A 277 14.29 -20.10 0.77
C SER A 277 13.16 -19.98 1.81
N MET A 278 12.79 -21.11 2.42
CA MET A 278 11.87 -21.12 3.58
C MET A 278 12.44 -20.35 4.78
N TYR A 279 13.76 -20.21 4.87
CA TYR A 279 14.40 -19.39 5.89
C TYR A 279 14.13 -17.89 5.65
N ASP A 280 14.24 -17.43 4.39
CA ASP A 280 13.94 -16.04 4.04
C ASP A 280 12.47 -15.71 4.28
N MET A 281 11.55 -16.62 3.95
CA MET A 281 10.13 -16.46 4.23
C MET A 281 9.87 -16.35 5.74
N ARG A 282 10.53 -17.15 6.57
CA ARG A 282 10.42 -17.04 8.03
C ARG A 282 10.93 -15.69 8.54
N ARG A 283 12.02 -15.18 7.97
CA ARG A 283 12.53 -13.83 8.28
C ARG A 283 11.52 -12.75 7.89
N LEU A 284 10.91 -12.85 6.71
CA LEU A 284 9.87 -11.91 6.25
C LEU A 284 8.63 -11.89 7.15
N LEU A 285 8.29 -13.02 7.76
CA LEU A 285 7.16 -13.17 8.68
C LEU A 285 7.55 -13.03 10.15
N SER A 286 8.82 -12.71 10.47
CA SER A 286 9.26 -12.62 11.85
C SER A 286 8.83 -11.31 12.51
N VAL A 287 8.44 -11.40 13.78
CA VAL A 287 8.15 -10.28 14.67
C VAL A 287 9.33 -10.10 15.62
N ASP A 288 10.06 -9.01 15.47
CA ASP A 288 11.13 -8.64 16.40
C ASP A 288 10.52 -7.91 17.60
N ARG A 289 10.65 -8.52 18.77
CA ARG A 289 10.04 -8.03 20.00
C ARG A 289 10.53 -6.62 20.38
N ASP A 290 11.83 -6.40 20.30
CA ASP A 290 12.42 -5.16 20.81
C ASP A 290 12.14 -3.99 19.86
N LEU A 291 12.16 -4.23 18.54
CA LEU A 291 11.72 -3.26 17.55
C LEU A 291 10.25 -2.89 17.74
N TRP A 292 9.39 -3.86 18.05
CA TRP A 292 7.97 -3.59 18.27
C TRP A 292 7.67 -2.92 19.60
N LEU A 293 8.44 -3.17 20.66
CA LEU A 293 8.32 -2.41 21.90
C LEU A 293 8.72 -0.94 21.69
N GLN A 294 9.75 -0.68 20.88
CA GLN A 294 10.08 0.68 20.48
C GLN A 294 8.95 1.32 19.65
N GLU A 295 8.37 0.55 18.72
CA GLU A 295 7.22 1.01 17.92
C GLU A 295 6.01 1.35 18.79
N CYS A 296 5.74 0.59 19.85
CA CYS A 296 4.69 0.90 20.83
C CYS A 296 4.97 2.24 21.56
N SER A 297 6.21 2.44 21.99
CA SER A 297 6.63 3.71 22.62
C SER A 297 6.44 4.90 21.68
N ASP A 298 6.86 4.78 20.44
CA ASP A 298 6.73 5.82 19.40
C ASP A 298 5.26 6.08 19.04
N ALA A 299 4.42 5.04 19.00
CA ALA A 299 2.99 5.16 18.77
C ALA A 299 2.29 5.90 19.92
N ARG A 300 2.66 5.59 21.17
CA ARG A 300 2.16 6.26 22.37
C ARG A 300 2.51 7.75 22.36
N ALA A 301 3.76 8.09 22.10
CA ALA A 301 4.20 9.48 21.97
C ALA A 301 3.46 10.23 20.84
N TYR A 302 3.18 9.52 19.74
CA TYR A 302 2.38 10.09 18.65
C TYR A 302 0.93 10.35 19.08
N TYR A 303 0.28 9.43 19.79
CA TYR A 303 -1.08 9.60 20.30
C TYR A 303 -1.18 10.76 21.30
N GLU A 304 -0.22 10.87 22.20
CA GLU A 304 -0.13 11.99 23.13
C GLU A 304 0.02 13.35 22.42
N LYS A 305 0.87 13.37 21.38
CA LYS A 305 1.11 14.57 20.57
C LYS A 305 -0.12 15.02 19.77
N ILE A 306 -0.85 14.08 19.17
CA ILE A 306 -2.01 14.43 18.34
C ILE A 306 -3.22 14.76 19.19
N GLY A 307 -3.37 14.13 20.34
CA GLY A 307 -4.50 14.30 21.27
C GLY A 307 -5.82 13.73 20.72
N LYS A 308 -6.88 13.78 21.52
CA LYS A 308 -8.23 13.30 21.14
C LYS A 308 -8.24 11.86 20.57
N VAL A 309 -7.35 11.02 21.01
CA VAL A 309 -7.29 9.61 20.58
C VAL A 309 -8.36 8.83 21.35
N PRO A 310 -9.20 8.01 20.69
CA PRO A 310 -10.13 7.10 21.35
C PRO A 310 -9.44 6.17 22.35
N GLU A 311 -10.11 5.91 23.48
CA GLU A 311 -9.57 5.05 24.56
C GLU A 311 -9.31 3.62 24.05
N GLU A 312 -10.18 3.12 23.18
CA GLU A 312 -10.04 1.79 22.57
C GLU A 312 -8.69 1.60 21.84
N LEU A 313 -8.11 2.66 21.31
CA LEU A 313 -6.80 2.58 20.63
C LEU A 313 -5.65 2.52 21.63
N TYR A 314 -5.76 3.12 22.80
CA TYR A 314 -4.82 2.93 23.91
C TYR A 314 -4.92 1.53 24.49
N GLU A 315 -6.13 1.00 24.66
CA GLU A 315 -6.35 -0.39 25.11
C GLU A 315 -5.67 -1.41 24.17
N GLU A 316 -5.77 -1.22 22.85
CA GLU A 316 -5.11 -2.07 21.87
C GLU A 316 -3.59 -1.94 21.92
N LEU A 317 -3.06 -0.73 22.15
CA LEU A 317 -1.63 -0.49 22.32
C LEU A 317 -1.09 -1.19 23.57
N ASP A 318 -1.79 -1.07 24.70
CA ASP A 318 -1.44 -1.75 25.94
C ASP A 318 -1.51 -3.29 25.78
N ALA A 319 -2.52 -3.77 25.07
CA ALA A 319 -2.67 -5.18 24.76
C ALA A 319 -1.52 -5.70 23.88
N LEU A 320 -1.05 -4.91 22.90
CA LEU A 320 0.12 -5.26 22.09
C LEU A 320 1.39 -5.34 22.94
N GLU A 321 1.65 -4.33 23.79
CA GLU A 321 2.79 -4.35 24.71
C GLU A 321 2.76 -5.59 25.64
N MET A 322 1.59 -5.94 26.15
CA MET A 322 1.42 -7.15 26.97
C MET A 322 1.71 -8.44 26.20
N ARG A 323 1.24 -8.56 24.95
CA ARG A 323 1.51 -9.73 24.10
C ARG A 323 2.99 -9.87 23.82
N LEU A 324 3.68 -8.78 23.47
CA LEU A 324 5.13 -8.75 23.23
C LEU A 324 5.93 -9.16 24.48
N ASN A 325 5.52 -8.70 25.66
CA ASN A 325 6.20 -9.00 26.92
C ASN A 325 5.97 -10.43 27.43
N ARG A 326 4.84 -11.06 27.12
CA ARG A 326 4.56 -12.45 27.48
C ARG A 326 5.37 -13.48 26.69
N GLY A 327 6.16 -13.04 25.70
CA GLY A 327 6.95 -13.93 24.85
C GLY A 327 6.04 -14.84 23.99
N TYR A 328 5.27 -14.24 23.12
CA TYR A 328 4.37 -14.94 22.22
C TYR A 328 5.17 -15.94 21.36
N LYS A 329 5.11 -17.21 21.73
CA LYS A 329 5.61 -18.26 20.84
C LYS A 329 4.53 -18.49 19.80
N ARG A 330 4.90 -18.39 18.52
CA ARG A 330 4.06 -18.75 17.38
C ARG A 330 3.44 -20.13 17.65
N LYS A 331 2.13 -20.18 17.83
CA LYS A 331 1.36 -21.41 18.02
C LYS A 331 0.94 -21.97 16.67
#